data_8e31f0e4ee089dccae66168c606d49c2
#
_entry.id   8e31f0e4ee089dccae66168c606d49c2
#
_cell.length_a   1.000
_cell.length_b   1.000
_cell.length_c   1.000
_cell.angle_alpha   90.00
_cell.angle_beta   90.00
_cell.angle_gamma   90.00
#
_symmetry.space_group_name_H-M   'P 1'
#
loop_
_entity.id
_entity.type
_entity.pdbx_description
1 polymer ?
#
loop_
_entity_poly.entity_id
_entity_poly.type
_entity_poly.pdbx_seq_one_letter_code
_entity_poly.pdbx_strand_id
1 'polypeptide(L)'
;LAGKNNIAGEWGHVGLPNRSDDEKKFVKQCYCEKSGCMETYVSGPGFANCFNLKHNTDYDSHAILEEFKNNKSRAIEALDNYVDHLARGLSLVCNILDPDIIVLGGGMSNISYIYDHINNSLKKYIFSDTFNTKVVKNVHGDSGGVRGAAWLS
;
A
#
# COMPACT_ATOMS: atom_id res chain seq x y z
N LEU A 1 -7.42 -18.44 7.98
CA LEU A 1 -7.22 -18.07 9.40
C LEU A 1 -8.50 -17.37 9.90
N ALA A 2 -9.26 -18.04 10.74
CA ALA A 2 -10.40 -17.45 11.43
C ALA A 2 -9.97 -17.10 12.86
N GLY A 3 -9.89 -15.83 13.18
CA GLY A 3 -9.68 -15.36 14.55
C GLY A 3 -10.98 -15.33 15.35
N LYS A 4 -10.88 -15.34 16.68
CA LYS A 4 -12.04 -15.30 17.59
C LYS A 4 -12.99 -14.13 17.32
N ASN A 5 -12.45 -13.01 16.86
CA ASN A 5 -13.19 -11.76 16.64
C ASN A 5 -13.46 -11.46 15.16
N ASN A 6 -13.16 -12.40 14.26
CA ASN A 6 -13.28 -12.25 12.80
C ASN A 6 -12.57 -11.00 12.22
N ILE A 7 -11.47 -10.56 12.84
CA ILE A 7 -10.65 -9.42 12.41
C ILE A 7 -9.26 -9.84 11.90
N ALA A 8 -9.05 -11.15 11.70
CA ALA A 8 -7.78 -11.63 11.16
C ALA A 8 -7.61 -11.15 9.71
N GLY A 9 -6.48 -10.51 9.43
CA GLY A 9 -6.19 -9.93 8.12
C GLY A 9 -6.53 -8.45 7.97
N GLU A 10 -7.07 -7.79 8.99
CA GLU A 10 -7.32 -6.32 8.99
C GLU A 10 -6.02 -5.49 9.03
N TRP A 11 -5.06 -5.87 8.17
CA TRP A 11 -3.78 -5.20 8.05
C TRP A 11 -3.92 -3.72 7.65
N GLY A 12 -4.93 -3.37 6.88
CA GLY A 12 -5.23 -1.98 6.51
C GLY A 12 -5.43 -1.05 7.70
N HIS A 13 -5.86 -1.59 8.85
CA HIS A 13 -6.08 -0.83 10.09
C HIS A 13 -4.92 -0.91 11.09
N VAL A 14 -3.81 -1.55 10.73
CA VAL A 14 -2.54 -1.43 11.47
C VAL A 14 -1.91 -0.08 11.16
N GLY A 15 -1.27 0.53 12.16
CA GLY A 15 -0.59 1.82 11.96
C GLY A 15 0.63 1.70 11.07
N LEU A 16 0.82 2.65 10.15
CA LEU A 16 2.06 2.75 9.36
C LEU A 16 3.26 2.92 10.31
N PRO A 17 4.27 2.03 10.26
CA PRO A 17 5.46 2.14 11.11
C PRO A 17 6.28 3.40 10.83
N ASN A 18 6.91 3.95 11.86
CA ASN A 18 7.94 5.00 11.77
C ASN A 18 7.52 6.23 10.93
N ARG A 19 6.28 6.71 11.12
CA ARG A 19 5.76 7.87 10.39
C ARG A 19 6.59 9.12 10.66
N SER A 20 7.01 9.80 9.60
CA SER A 20 7.57 11.16 9.63
C SER A 20 6.51 12.19 10.03
N ASP A 21 6.93 13.42 10.34
CA ASP A 21 5.98 14.49 10.66
C ASP A 21 5.17 14.92 9.44
N ASP A 22 5.73 14.87 8.24
CA ASP A 22 5.00 15.10 6.99
C ASP A 22 3.92 14.04 6.77
N GLU A 23 4.24 12.76 6.98
CA GLU A 23 3.26 11.67 6.88
C GLU A 23 2.15 11.77 7.91
N LYS A 24 2.41 12.33 9.09
CA LYS A 24 1.37 12.63 10.09
C LYS A 24 0.50 13.82 9.69
N LYS A 25 1.10 14.82 9.01
CA LYS A 25 0.44 16.06 8.61
C LYS A 25 -0.43 15.88 7.38
N PHE A 26 0.07 15.15 6.37
CA PHE A 26 -0.57 15.01 5.07
C PHE A 26 -1.33 13.68 4.91
N VAL A 27 -2.09 13.30 5.93
CA VAL A 27 -2.95 12.11 5.92
C VAL A 27 -4.32 12.43 6.50
N LYS A 28 -5.37 11.87 5.91
CA LYS A 28 -6.73 11.95 6.49
C LYS A 28 -6.91 10.93 7.61
N GLN A 29 -7.78 11.23 8.56
CA GLN A 29 -8.22 10.27 9.56
C GLN A 29 -8.88 9.07 8.88
N CYS A 30 -8.60 7.87 9.39
CA CYS A 30 -9.25 6.65 8.91
C CYS A 30 -10.72 6.61 9.35
N TYR A 31 -11.59 5.95 8.59
CA TYR A 31 -12.99 5.76 8.97
C TYR A 31 -13.17 4.96 10.27
N CYS A 32 -12.15 4.18 10.69
CA CYS A 32 -12.10 3.52 12.00
C CYS A 32 -11.77 4.48 13.16
N GLU A 33 -11.77 5.78 12.90
CA GLU A 33 -11.48 6.88 13.83
C GLU A 33 -10.02 6.97 14.32
N LYS A 34 -9.16 6.02 13.92
CA LYS A 34 -7.72 6.05 14.23
C LYS A 34 -6.97 6.89 13.20
N SER A 35 -5.79 7.40 13.59
CA SER A 35 -4.90 8.11 12.69
C SER A 35 -3.73 7.24 12.25
N GLY A 36 -3.44 7.27 10.95
CA GLY A 36 -2.25 6.64 10.39
C GLY A 36 -2.38 5.16 10.10
N CYS A 37 -3.59 4.65 9.90
CA CYS A 37 -3.81 3.31 9.39
C CYS A 37 -3.17 3.13 8.02
N MET A 38 -2.64 1.95 7.72
CA MET A 38 -2.03 1.60 6.44
C MET A 38 -2.93 1.96 5.25
N GLU A 39 -4.23 1.70 5.35
CA GLU A 39 -5.21 2.00 4.30
C GLU A 39 -5.21 3.47 3.87
N THR A 40 -4.97 4.40 4.81
CA THR A 40 -4.95 5.83 4.50
C THR A 40 -3.72 6.28 3.69
N TYR A 41 -2.75 5.39 3.49
CA TYR A 41 -1.56 5.62 2.67
C TYR A 41 -1.53 4.76 1.42
N VAL A 42 -1.94 3.47 1.52
CA VAL A 42 -1.70 2.48 0.45
C VAL A 42 -2.95 2.09 -0.35
N SER A 43 -4.13 2.54 0.02
CA SER A 43 -5.30 2.45 -0.86
C SER A 43 -5.23 3.52 -1.97
N GLY A 44 -5.95 3.30 -3.08
CA GLY A 44 -6.06 4.33 -4.13
C GLY A 44 -6.58 5.68 -3.61
N PRO A 45 -7.70 5.71 -2.85
CA PRO A 45 -8.16 6.92 -2.19
C PRO A 45 -7.17 7.50 -1.18
N GLY A 46 -6.46 6.65 -0.42
CA GLY A 46 -5.43 7.09 0.53
C GLY A 46 -4.27 7.78 -0.17
N PHE A 47 -3.74 7.17 -1.23
CA PHE A 47 -2.70 7.75 -2.08
C PHE A 47 -3.10 9.12 -2.63
N ALA A 48 -4.30 9.22 -3.22
CA ALA A 48 -4.82 10.49 -3.74
C ALA A 48 -4.99 11.56 -2.65
N ASN A 49 -5.52 11.18 -1.48
CA ASN A 49 -5.68 12.11 -0.36
C ASN A 49 -4.34 12.66 0.16
N CYS A 50 -3.31 11.82 0.29
CA CYS A 50 -1.98 12.27 0.71
C CYS A 50 -1.39 13.27 -0.29
N PHE A 51 -1.50 12.98 -1.59
CA PHE A 51 -1.06 13.88 -2.65
C PHE A 51 -1.80 15.21 -2.60
N ASN A 52 -3.13 15.18 -2.51
CA ASN A 52 -3.99 16.37 -2.51
C ASN A 52 -3.72 17.28 -1.31
N LEU A 53 -3.56 16.71 -0.12
CA LEU A 53 -3.23 17.47 1.08
C LEU A 53 -1.86 18.15 0.98
N LYS A 54 -0.87 17.47 0.38
CA LYS A 54 0.49 17.98 0.22
C LYS A 54 0.56 19.09 -0.84
N HIS A 55 -0.20 18.95 -1.93
CA HIS A 55 -0.08 19.83 -3.12
C HIS A 55 -1.27 20.76 -3.32
N ASN A 56 -2.24 20.76 -2.40
CA ASN A 56 -3.47 21.55 -2.49
C ASN A 56 -4.19 21.35 -3.84
N THR A 57 -4.47 20.08 -4.17
CA THR A 57 -5.15 19.65 -5.39
C THR A 57 -6.40 18.84 -5.05
N ASP A 58 -7.19 18.49 -6.05
CA ASP A 58 -8.35 17.57 -5.92
C ASP A 58 -8.30 16.52 -7.04
N TYR A 59 -7.24 15.72 -7.03
CA TYR A 59 -6.98 14.68 -8.01
C TYR A 59 -7.44 13.32 -7.48
N ASP A 60 -7.93 12.46 -8.39
CA ASP A 60 -8.00 11.04 -8.13
C ASP A 60 -6.64 10.36 -8.42
N SER A 61 -6.54 9.08 -8.11
CA SER A 61 -5.30 8.33 -8.36
C SER A 61 -4.94 8.26 -9.84
N HIS A 62 -5.91 8.30 -10.76
CA HIS A 62 -5.67 8.26 -12.21
C HIS A 62 -5.03 9.57 -12.69
N ALA A 63 -5.53 10.72 -12.23
CA ALA A 63 -4.94 12.02 -12.57
C ALA A 63 -3.49 12.14 -12.10
N ILE A 64 -3.18 11.62 -10.90
CA ILE A 64 -1.81 11.58 -10.39
C ILE A 64 -0.92 10.67 -11.26
N LEU A 65 -1.43 9.52 -11.70
CA LEU A 65 -0.71 8.60 -12.57
C LEU A 65 -0.47 9.19 -13.97
N GLU A 66 -1.39 10.02 -14.49
CA GLU A 66 -1.15 10.76 -15.73
C GLU A 66 -0.03 11.80 -15.56
N GLU A 67 0.03 12.50 -14.43
CA GLU A 67 1.18 13.36 -14.13
C GLU A 67 2.50 12.57 -14.04
N PHE A 68 2.46 11.38 -13.46
CA PHE A 68 3.63 10.49 -13.41
C PHE A 68 4.10 10.10 -14.81
N LYS A 69 3.20 9.70 -15.71
CA LYS A 69 3.53 9.40 -17.12
C LYS A 69 4.13 10.60 -17.84
N ASN A 70 3.75 11.81 -17.44
CA ASN A 70 4.29 13.06 -17.95
C ASN A 70 5.56 13.55 -17.21
N ASN A 71 6.19 12.67 -16.41
CA ASN A 71 7.42 12.94 -15.66
C ASN A 71 7.34 14.15 -14.71
N LYS A 72 6.17 14.41 -14.12
CA LYS A 72 6.04 15.47 -13.11
C LYS A 72 6.70 15.02 -11.80
N SER A 73 7.66 15.80 -11.31
CA SER A 73 8.46 15.48 -10.12
C SER A 73 7.62 15.17 -8.89
N ARG A 74 6.53 15.93 -8.68
CA ARG A 74 5.63 15.69 -7.53
C ARG A 74 4.90 14.34 -7.60
N ALA A 75 4.57 13.85 -8.80
CA ALA A 75 3.93 12.56 -8.98
C ALA A 75 4.92 11.40 -8.84
N ILE A 76 6.17 11.59 -9.28
CA ILE A 76 7.27 10.63 -9.05
C ILE A 76 7.51 10.50 -7.56
N GLU A 77 7.69 11.62 -6.84
CA GLU A 77 7.85 11.63 -5.38
C GLU A 77 6.68 10.94 -4.65
N ALA A 78 5.45 11.16 -5.12
CA ALA A 78 4.28 10.53 -4.53
C ALA A 78 4.30 9.00 -4.70
N LEU A 79 4.72 8.48 -5.86
CA LEU A 79 4.86 7.03 -6.07
C LEU A 79 6.04 6.44 -5.30
N ASP A 80 7.15 7.16 -5.16
CA ASP A 80 8.27 6.74 -4.30
C ASP A 80 7.81 6.60 -2.85
N ASN A 81 7.10 7.60 -2.34
CA ASN A 81 6.52 7.55 -1.00
C ASN A 81 5.51 6.40 -0.84
N TYR A 82 4.66 6.19 -1.86
CA TYR A 82 3.71 5.07 -1.86
C TYR A 82 4.42 3.71 -1.74
N VAL A 83 5.47 3.50 -2.52
CA VAL A 83 6.28 2.26 -2.48
C VAL A 83 6.92 2.09 -1.11
N ASP A 84 7.43 3.17 -0.51
CA ASP A 84 8.02 3.14 0.83
C ASP A 84 6.97 2.81 1.91
N HIS A 85 5.79 3.44 1.86
CA HIS A 85 4.68 3.13 2.77
C HIS A 85 4.26 1.66 2.66
N LEU A 86 4.12 1.17 1.43
CA LEU A 86 3.77 -0.23 1.17
C LEU A 86 4.84 -1.18 1.70
N ALA A 87 6.13 -0.87 1.49
CA ALA A 87 7.24 -1.68 1.99
C ALA A 87 7.26 -1.75 3.52
N ARG A 88 7.08 -0.63 4.22
CA ARG A 88 6.99 -0.60 5.68
C ARG A 88 5.81 -1.43 6.21
N GLY A 89 4.68 -1.34 5.56
CA GLY A 89 3.51 -2.13 5.94
C GLY A 89 3.69 -3.63 5.67
N LEU A 90 4.22 -3.99 4.49
CA LEU A 90 4.46 -5.38 4.13
C LEU A 90 5.57 -6.01 4.97
N SER A 91 6.54 -5.23 5.45
CA SER A 91 7.57 -5.74 6.34
C SER A 91 7.01 -6.32 7.64
N LEU A 92 5.91 -5.76 8.16
CA LEU A 92 5.21 -6.34 9.32
C LEU A 92 4.69 -7.74 9.00
N VAL A 93 4.10 -7.92 7.82
CA VAL A 93 3.59 -9.22 7.36
C VAL A 93 4.74 -10.21 7.19
N CYS A 94 5.83 -9.79 6.55
CA CYS A 94 7.00 -10.62 6.34
C CYS A 94 7.65 -11.04 7.67
N ASN A 95 7.88 -10.09 8.59
CA ASN A 95 8.52 -10.37 9.86
C ASN A 95 7.67 -11.23 10.82
N ILE A 96 6.35 -11.33 10.60
CA ILE A 96 5.44 -12.13 11.45
C ILE A 96 5.11 -13.48 10.80
N LEU A 97 4.90 -13.52 9.49
CA LEU A 97 4.36 -14.68 8.78
C LEU A 97 5.37 -15.37 7.88
N ASP A 98 6.47 -14.69 7.51
CA ASP A 98 7.53 -15.18 6.60
C ASP A 98 6.95 -15.86 5.33
N PRO A 99 6.12 -15.16 4.52
CA PRO A 99 5.44 -15.76 3.40
C PRO A 99 6.38 -15.97 2.21
N ASP A 100 6.18 -17.02 1.42
CA ASP A 100 6.89 -17.26 0.16
C ASP A 100 6.55 -16.21 -0.89
N ILE A 101 5.27 -15.78 -0.94
CA ILE A 101 4.74 -14.88 -1.97
C ILE A 101 3.73 -13.92 -1.34
N ILE A 102 3.80 -12.65 -1.74
CA ILE A 102 2.79 -11.63 -1.49
C ILE A 102 2.15 -11.26 -2.81
N VAL A 103 0.83 -11.43 -2.93
CA VAL A 103 0.07 -11.07 -4.12
C VAL A 103 -0.65 -9.75 -3.89
N LEU A 104 -0.34 -8.74 -4.68
CA LEU A 104 -1.02 -7.45 -4.61
C LEU A 104 -2.30 -7.48 -5.47
N GLY A 105 -3.40 -6.98 -4.90
CA GLY A 105 -4.69 -6.85 -5.56
C GLY A 105 -5.23 -5.41 -5.52
N GLY A 106 -6.38 -5.19 -6.17
CA GLY A 106 -7.02 -3.89 -6.28
C GLY A 106 -6.36 -2.96 -7.31
N GLY A 107 -6.94 -1.77 -7.52
CA GLY A 107 -6.54 -0.85 -8.59
C GLY A 107 -5.07 -0.44 -8.57
N MET A 108 -4.50 -0.20 -7.39
CA MET A 108 -3.09 0.19 -7.27
C MET A 108 -2.12 -0.92 -7.70
N SER A 109 -2.53 -2.18 -7.67
CA SER A 109 -1.70 -3.31 -8.13
C SER A 109 -1.42 -3.30 -9.65
N ASN A 110 -2.09 -2.43 -10.42
CA ASN A 110 -1.85 -2.27 -11.85
C ASN A 110 -0.63 -1.40 -12.19
N ILE A 111 -0.04 -0.75 -11.20
CA ILE A 111 1.08 0.18 -11.41
C ILE A 111 2.39 -0.63 -11.43
N SER A 112 3.01 -0.75 -12.61
CA SER A 112 4.27 -1.51 -12.80
C SER A 112 5.42 -0.99 -11.94
N TYR A 113 5.49 0.33 -11.76
CA TYR A 113 6.49 1.00 -10.93
C TYR A 113 6.63 0.40 -9.53
N ILE A 114 5.53 -0.09 -8.94
CA ILE A 114 5.55 -0.74 -7.62
C ILE A 114 6.46 -1.97 -7.64
N TYR A 115 6.32 -2.83 -8.64
CA TYR A 115 7.07 -4.10 -8.73
C TYR A 115 8.54 -3.90 -9.04
N ASP A 116 8.87 -2.83 -9.75
CA ASP A 116 10.25 -2.46 -10.07
C ASP A 116 11.03 -2.00 -8.82
N HIS A 117 10.33 -1.45 -7.81
CA HIS A 117 10.96 -0.79 -6.66
C HIS A 117 10.70 -1.47 -5.31
N ILE A 118 9.60 -2.21 -5.15
CA ILE A 118 9.13 -2.71 -3.85
C ILE A 118 10.14 -3.64 -3.16
N ASN A 119 10.80 -4.53 -3.91
CA ASN A 119 11.75 -5.48 -3.32
C ASN A 119 12.97 -4.79 -2.71
N ASN A 120 13.45 -3.73 -3.35
CA ASN A 120 14.57 -2.94 -2.82
C ASN A 120 14.15 -2.12 -1.59
N SER A 121 12.92 -1.63 -1.56
CA SER A 121 12.36 -0.90 -0.42
C SER A 121 12.10 -1.83 0.76
N LEU A 122 11.56 -3.03 0.53
CA LEU A 122 11.32 -4.04 1.57
C LEU A 122 12.58 -4.44 2.32
N LYS A 123 13.71 -4.65 1.62
CA LYS A 123 14.99 -5.03 2.23
C LYS A 123 15.44 -4.08 3.34
N LYS A 124 15.01 -2.82 3.31
CA LYS A 124 15.35 -1.82 4.35
C LYS A 124 14.67 -2.10 5.69
N TYR A 125 13.57 -2.86 5.68
CA TYR A 125 12.65 -3.03 6.84
C TYR A 125 12.52 -4.47 7.31
N ILE A 126 13.05 -5.43 6.56
CA ILE A 126 13.03 -6.85 6.89
C ILE A 126 14.16 -7.17 7.87
N PHE A 127 13.85 -7.96 8.90
CA PHE A 127 14.83 -8.52 9.83
C PHE A 127 15.49 -9.77 9.24
N SER A 128 16.23 -9.63 8.14
CA SER A 128 17.01 -10.74 7.55
C SER A 128 18.02 -10.20 6.55
N ASP A 129 19.21 -10.80 6.53
CA ASP A 129 20.24 -10.54 5.51
C ASP A 129 19.88 -11.21 4.17
N THR A 130 19.01 -12.24 4.21
CA THR A 130 18.50 -12.96 3.04
C THR A 130 16.98 -12.86 2.99
N PHE A 131 16.47 -12.15 1.99
CA PHE A 131 15.03 -11.98 1.80
C PHE A 131 14.64 -12.40 0.38
N ASN A 132 13.82 -13.44 0.27
CA ASN A 132 13.44 -14.08 -0.99
C ASN A 132 11.93 -14.04 -1.28
N THR A 133 11.10 -13.49 -0.39
CA THR A 133 9.66 -13.32 -0.62
C THR A 133 9.40 -12.51 -1.88
N LYS A 134 8.59 -13.05 -2.79
CA LYS A 134 8.24 -12.38 -4.04
C LYS A 134 6.98 -11.55 -3.86
N VAL A 135 7.04 -10.27 -4.26
CA VAL A 135 5.84 -9.44 -4.39
C VAL A 135 5.41 -9.47 -5.85
N VAL A 136 4.20 -9.97 -6.11
CA VAL A 136 3.68 -10.19 -7.46
C VAL A 136 2.31 -9.58 -7.67
N LYS A 137 1.99 -9.27 -8.93
CA LYS A 137 0.68 -8.81 -9.34
C LYS A 137 -0.30 -9.99 -9.35
N ASN A 138 -1.55 -9.74 -8.97
CA ASN A 138 -2.62 -10.72 -9.12
C ASN A 138 -2.89 -11.01 -10.62
N VAL A 139 -3.38 -12.23 -10.90
CA VAL A 139 -3.70 -12.67 -12.27
C VAL A 139 -5.16 -12.41 -12.66
N HIS A 140 -6.02 -11.96 -11.73
CA HIS A 140 -7.47 -11.82 -11.94
C HIS A 140 -7.92 -10.36 -12.01
N GLY A 141 -7.00 -9.39 -12.03
CA GLY A 141 -7.31 -7.97 -12.11
C GLY A 141 -7.99 -7.43 -10.84
N ASP A 142 -8.69 -6.30 -10.98
CA ASP A 142 -9.24 -5.55 -9.83
C ASP A 142 -10.38 -6.27 -9.11
N SER A 143 -11.05 -7.20 -9.78
CA SER A 143 -12.19 -7.97 -9.26
C SER A 143 -11.79 -9.23 -8.48
N GLY A 144 -10.51 -9.43 -8.18
CA GLY A 144 -10.01 -10.63 -7.50
C GLY A 144 -10.69 -10.90 -6.15
N GLY A 145 -10.94 -9.86 -5.34
CA GLY A 145 -11.63 -9.97 -4.07
C GLY A 145 -13.09 -10.42 -4.20
N VAL A 146 -13.84 -9.83 -5.12
CA VAL A 146 -15.24 -10.20 -5.40
C VAL A 146 -15.35 -11.64 -5.90
N ARG A 147 -14.44 -12.05 -6.80
CA ARG A 147 -14.36 -13.42 -7.28
C ARG A 147 -14.04 -14.41 -6.16
N GLY A 148 -13.06 -14.07 -5.31
CA GLY A 148 -12.72 -14.89 -4.15
C GLY A 148 -13.89 -15.07 -3.18
N ALA A 149 -14.66 -14.00 -2.92
CA ALA A 149 -15.84 -14.07 -2.07
C ALA A 149 -16.93 -14.98 -2.68
N ALA A 150 -17.13 -14.94 -4.00
CA ALA A 150 -18.09 -15.80 -4.71
C ALA A 150 -17.72 -17.30 -4.66
N TRP A 151 -16.46 -17.66 -4.35
CA TRP A 151 -16.02 -19.05 -4.20
C TRP A 151 -16.24 -19.59 -2.78
N LEU A 152 -16.59 -18.73 -1.83
CA LEU A 152 -16.84 -19.12 -0.43
C LEU A 152 -18.32 -19.40 -0.13
N SER A 153 -19.21 -19.16 -1.11
CA SER A 153 -20.67 -19.36 -1.00
C SER A 153 -21.13 -20.78 -1.39
#